data_1f95545426a0a2220e94f254c73df05c
#
_entry.id   1f95545426a0a2220e94f254c73df05c
#
_cell.length_a   1.000
_cell.length_b   1.000
_cell.length_c   1.000
_cell.angle_alpha   90.00
_cell.angle_beta   90.00
_cell.angle_gamma   90.00
#
_symmetry.space_group_name_H-M   'P 1'
#
loop_
_entity.id
_entity.type
_entity.pdbx_description
1 polymer ?
#
loop_
_entity_poly.entity_id
_entity_poly.type
_entity_poly.pdbx_seq_one_letter_code
_entity_poly.pdbx_strand_id
1 'polypeptide(L)'
;MKKIIDKKGTRLRRAALGRAKIKELRVARLTVHRTPRHIYAQVIDSEAGTVIAAASTVQEQVREGLKTTGNSDAAAAVGKFIAERARAKGVTKVAFDRSGFRFHGRVKALAEAAREHGLEF
;
A
#
# COMPACT_ATOMS: atom_id res chain seq x y z
N MET A 1 -16.04 -12.21 32.27
CA MET A 1 -15.64 -12.87 31.03
C MET A 1 -14.67 -11.97 30.27
N LYS A 2 -13.46 -12.45 29.99
CA LYS A 2 -12.47 -11.66 29.23
C LYS A 2 -12.87 -11.66 27.76
N LYS A 3 -12.95 -10.47 27.16
CA LYS A 3 -13.09 -10.35 25.72
C LYS A 3 -11.75 -10.71 25.05
N ILE A 4 -11.78 -11.66 24.14
CA ILE A 4 -10.63 -11.96 23.30
C ILE A 4 -10.59 -10.89 22.20
N ILE A 5 -9.50 -10.14 22.15
CA ILE A 5 -9.30 -9.13 21.11
C ILE A 5 -8.67 -9.82 19.91
N ASP A 6 -9.45 -10.02 18.87
CA ASP A 6 -8.96 -10.53 17.60
C ASP A 6 -8.48 -9.36 16.73
N LYS A 7 -7.20 -9.01 16.88
CA LYS A 7 -6.59 -7.89 16.14
C LYS A 7 -6.61 -8.10 14.63
N LYS A 8 -6.36 -9.33 14.17
CA LYS A 8 -6.36 -9.65 12.75
C LYS A 8 -7.77 -9.58 12.16
N GLY A 9 -8.78 -10.13 12.84
CA GLY A 9 -10.17 -10.07 12.41
C GLY A 9 -10.69 -8.63 12.38
N THR A 10 -10.32 -7.81 13.37
CA THR A 10 -10.67 -6.39 13.40
C THR A 10 -10.05 -5.64 12.23
N ARG A 11 -8.76 -5.90 11.93
CA ARG A 11 -8.08 -5.30 10.78
C ARG A 11 -8.75 -5.69 9.46
N LEU A 12 -9.09 -6.96 9.30
CA LEU A 12 -9.74 -7.45 8.07
C LEU A 12 -11.12 -6.84 7.87
N ARG A 13 -11.89 -6.61 8.94
CA ARG A 13 -13.17 -5.91 8.85
C ARG A 13 -13.00 -4.46 8.43
N ARG A 14 -12.01 -3.75 8.96
CA ARG A 14 -11.69 -2.37 8.55
C ARG A 14 -11.28 -2.33 7.08
N ALA A 15 -10.48 -3.29 6.64
CA ALA A 15 -10.07 -3.40 5.24
C ALA A 15 -11.28 -3.60 4.33
N ALA A 16 -12.21 -4.47 4.69
CA ALA A 16 -13.43 -4.73 3.91
C ALA A 16 -14.30 -3.49 3.76
N LEU A 17 -14.50 -2.72 4.84
CA LEU A 17 -15.25 -1.47 4.82
C LEU A 17 -14.59 -0.42 3.92
N GLY A 18 -13.27 -0.25 4.02
CA GLY A 18 -12.51 0.66 3.19
C GLY A 18 -12.59 0.30 1.71
N ARG A 19 -12.45 -0.98 1.39
CA ARG A 19 -12.53 -1.48 0.00
C ARG A 19 -13.89 -1.30 -0.62
N ALA A 20 -14.97 -1.52 0.14
CA ALA A 20 -16.33 -1.29 -0.33
C ALA A 20 -16.52 0.18 -0.73
N LYS A 21 -16.02 1.11 0.06
CA LYS A 21 -16.07 2.55 -0.21
C LYS A 21 -15.23 2.94 -1.43
N ILE A 22 -14.03 2.40 -1.56
CA ILE A 22 -13.12 2.63 -2.69
C ILE A 22 -13.75 2.15 -3.99
N LYS A 23 -14.41 1.01 -3.97
CA LYS A 23 -15.09 0.44 -5.13
C LYS A 23 -16.14 1.39 -5.71
N GLU A 24 -16.84 2.13 -4.86
CA GLU A 24 -17.82 3.14 -5.28
C GLU A 24 -17.16 4.29 -6.07
N LEU A 25 -15.91 4.61 -5.79
CA LEU A 25 -15.19 5.70 -6.45
C LEU A 25 -14.72 5.36 -7.86
N ARG A 26 -14.69 4.09 -8.24
CA ARG A 26 -14.26 3.60 -9.56
C ARG A 26 -12.88 4.07 -10.00
N VAL A 27 -11.98 4.29 -9.06
CA VAL A 27 -10.57 4.60 -9.32
C VAL A 27 -9.71 3.39 -8.99
N ALA A 28 -8.49 3.33 -9.56
CA ALA A 28 -7.53 2.31 -9.21
C ALA A 28 -7.22 2.36 -7.71
N ARG A 29 -6.94 1.22 -7.11
CA ARG A 29 -6.71 1.10 -5.69
C ARG A 29 -5.22 0.87 -5.41
N LEU A 30 -4.60 1.74 -4.61
CA LEU A 30 -3.27 1.51 -4.07
C LEU A 30 -3.42 0.77 -2.75
N THR A 31 -3.08 -0.51 -2.73
CA THR A 31 -3.18 -1.36 -1.54
C THR A 31 -1.81 -1.63 -0.95
N VAL A 32 -1.74 -1.71 0.38
CA VAL A 32 -0.52 -1.93 1.15
C VAL A 32 -0.69 -3.19 2.00
N HIS A 33 0.35 -4.00 2.07
CA HIS A 33 0.45 -5.10 3.01
C HIS A 33 1.81 -5.04 3.69
N ARG A 34 1.84 -5.20 5.01
CA ARG A 34 3.09 -5.18 5.76
C ARG A 34 3.25 -6.45 6.60
N THR A 35 4.50 -6.88 6.70
CA THR A 35 4.96 -7.89 7.64
C THR A 35 6.06 -7.28 8.49
N PRO A 36 6.54 -7.95 9.57
CA PRO A 36 7.65 -7.40 10.35
C PRO A 36 8.90 -7.08 9.53
N ARG A 37 9.20 -7.86 8.49
CA ARG A 37 10.42 -7.73 7.68
C ARG A 37 10.24 -6.99 6.37
N HIS A 38 9.04 -6.97 5.82
CA HIS A 38 8.79 -6.46 4.47
C HIS A 38 7.53 -5.62 4.39
N ILE A 39 7.44 -4.82 3.34
CA ILE A 39 6.24 -4.08 2.99
C ILE A 39 6.01 -4.19 1.49
N TYR A 40 4.75 -4.28 1.10
CA TYR A 40 4.30 -4.53 -0.26
C TYR A 40 3.28 -3.48 -0.65
N ALA A 41 3.34 -3.04 -1.92
CA ALA A 41 2.33 -2.14 -2.49
C ALA A 41 1.91 -2.65 -3.86
N GLN A 42 0.62 -2.54 -4.16
CA GLN A 42 0.06 -2.87 -5.45
C GLN A 42 -0.94 -1.80 -5.87
N VAL A 43 -0.94 -1.48 -7.15
CA VAL A 43 -2.00 -0.67 -7.76
C VAL A 43 -2.87 -1.63 -8.56
N ILE A 44 -4.15 -1.70 -8.19
CA ILE A 44 -5.10 -2.68 -8.72
C ILE A 44 -6.22 -1.94 -9.45
N ASP A 45 -6.56 -2.40 -10.65
CA ASP A 45 -7.69 -1.89 -11.41
C ASP A 45 -8.99 -2.17 -10.67
N SER A 46 -9.83 -1.14 -10.51
CA SER A 46 -11.07 -1.24 -9.75
C SER A 46 -12.15 -2.09 -10.42
N GLU A 47 -12.14 -2.18 -11.74
CA GLU A 47 -13.14 -2.93 -12.49
C GLU A 47 -12.70 -4.36 -12.79
N ALA A 48 -11.49 -4.51 -13.34
CA ALA A 48 -10.97 -5.82 -13.75
C ALA A 48 -10.32 -6.61 -12.61
N GLY A 49 -9.94 -5.93 -11.51
CA GLY A 49 -9.24 -6.56 -10.39
C GLY A 49 -7.81 -6.98 -10.72
N THR A 50 -7.27 -6.55 -11.85
CA THR A 50 -5.90 -6.88 -12.27
C THR A 50 -4.88 -5.95 -11.62
N VAL A 51 -3.69 -6.48 -11.35
CA VAL A 51 -2.57 -5.70 -10.81
C VAL A 51 -1.93 -4.91 -11.95
N ILE A 52 -2.00 -3.58 -11.85
CA ILE A 52 -1.39 -2.66 -12.82
C ILE A 52 0.09 -2.49 -12.55
N ALA A 53 0.46 -2.32 -11.28
CA ALA A 53 1.83 -2.14 -10.84
C ALA A 53 2.02 -2.72 -9.44
N ALA A 54 3.23 -3.17 -9.14
CA ALA A 54 3.58 -3.72 -7.84
C ALA A 54 5.00 -3.31 -7.47
N ALA A 55 5.25 -3.12 -6.17
CA ALA A 55 6.57 -2.87 -5.62
C ALA A 55 6.64 -3.44 -4.20
N SER A 56 7.77 -3.99 -3.83
CA SER A 56 7.96 -4.50 -2.47
C SER A 56 9.44 -4.53 -2.10
N THR A 57 9.71 -4.57 -0.81
CA THR A 57 11.08 -4.70 -0.27
C THR A 57 11.71 -6.07 -0.53
N VAL A 58 10.92 -7.05 -0.97
CA VAL A 58 11.42 -8.36 -1.42
C VAL A 58 12.15 -8.23 -2.76
N GLN A 59 11.77 -7.26 -3.57
CA GLN A 59 12.38 -7.03 -4.88
C GLN A 59 13.77 -6.40 -4.74
N GLU A 60 14.74 -6.97 -5.44
CA GLU A 60 16.12 -6.54 -5.37
C GLU A 60 16.32 -5.07 -5.72
N GLN A 61 15.66 -4.59 -6.77
CA GLN A 61 15.70 -3.18 -7.18
C GLN A 61 15.26 -2.23 -6.08
N VAL A 62 14.21 -2.59 -5.33
CA VAL A 62 13.66 -1.75 -4.28
C VAL A 62 14.56 -1.73 -3.05
N ARG A 63 15.11 -2.88 -2.66
CA ARG A 63 15.94 -2.98 -1.46
C ARG A 63 17.40 -2.58 -1.67
N GLU A 64 17.81 -2.34 -2.89
CA GLU A 64 19.15 -1.88 -3.19
C GLU A 64 19.45 -0.57 -2.46
N GLY A 65 20.57 -0.53 -1.72
CA GLY A 65 20.94 0.62 -0.91
C GLY A 65 20.23 0.73 0.44
N LEU A 66 19.28 -0.14 0.74
CA LEU A 66 18.62 -0.17 2.05
C LEU A 66 19.41 -1.01 3.05
N LYS A 67 19.55 -0.49 4.28
CA LYS A 67 20.20 -1.22 5.38
C LYS A 67 19.28 -2.31 5.95
N THR A 68 17.97 -2.07 5.92
CA THR A 68 16.95 -2.99 6.42
C THR A 68 15.68 -2.83 5.59
N THR A 69 14.86 -3.86 5.55
CA THR A 69 13.60 -3.89 4.80
C THR A 69 12.38 -3.64 5.68
N GLY A 70 12.55 -3.55 6.99
CA GLY A 70 11.45 -3.47 7.94
C GLY A 70 11.23 -2.09 8.57
N ASN A 71 11.80 -1.02 8.04
CA ASN A 71 11.69 0.32 8.60
C ASN A 71 10.95 1.30 7.68
N SER A 72 10.79 2.54 8.13
CA SER A 72 10.13 3.60 7.38
C SER A 72 10.87 4.01 6.10
N ASP A 73 12.19 3.96 6.11
CA ASP A 73 13.01 4.26 4.91
C ASP A 73 12.73 3.23 3.80
N ALA A 74 12.62 1.96 4.18
CA ALA A 74 12.26 0.90 3.23
C ALA A 74 10.84 1.11 2.67
N ALA A 75 9.89 1.51 3.52
CA ALA A 75 8.54 1.81 3.10
C ALA A 75 8.49 3.02 2.15
N ALA A 76 9.27 4.04 2.40
CA ALA A 76 9.39 5.21 1.51
C ALA A 76 9.95 4.80 0.14
N ALA A 77 10.93 3.90 0.11
CA ALA A 77 11.46 3.36 -1.14
C ALA A 77 10.37 2.62 -1.94
N VAL A 78 9.55 1.82 -1.28
CA VAL A 78 8.41 1.15 -1.93
C VAL A 78 7.41 2.16 -2.47
N GLY A 79 7.11 3.21 -1.72
CA GLY A 79 6.22 4.29 -2.16
C GLY A 79 6.71 4.98 -3.42
N LYS A 80 8.00 5.28 -3.49
CA LYS A 80 8.64 5.84 -4.68
C LYS A 80 8.49 4.92 -5.88
N PHE A 81 8.86 3.64 -5.74
CA PHE A 81 8.82 2.69 -6.84
C PHE A 81 7.39 2.42 -7.32
N ILE A 82 6.43 2.28 -6.42
CA ILE A 82 5.04 2.03 -6.82
C ILE A 82 4.47 3.23 -7.59
N ALA A 83 4.80 4.45 -7.16
CA ALA A 83 4.36 5.66 -7.86
C ALA A 83 4.96 5.75 -9.26
N GLU A 84 6.25 5.53 -9.42
CA GLU A 84 6.92 5.54 -10.72
C GLU A 84 6.36 4.48 -11.66
N ARG A 85 6.16 3.26 -11.16
CA ARG A 85 5.64 2.14 -11.95
C ARG A 85 4.17 2.34 -12.36
N ALA A 86 3.35 2.88 -11.47
CA ALA A 86 1.95 3.19 -11.80
C ALA A 86 1.86 4.30 -12.84
N ARG A 87 2.66 5.35 -12.69
CA ARG A 87 2.70 6.46 -13.67
C ARG A 87 3.17 5.98 -15.02
N ALA A 88 4.13 5.07 -15.09
CA ALA A 88 4.59 4.46 -16.33
C ALA A 88 3.47 3.71 -17.07
N LYS A 89 2.45 3.25 -16.34
CA LYS A 89 1.24 2.61 -16.88
C LYS A 89 0.09 3.61 -17.12
N GLY A 90 0.33 4.91 -16.93
CA GLY A 90 -0.67 5.93 -17.13
C GLY A 90 -1.63 6.15 -15.96
N VAL A 91 -1.34 5.60 -14.80
CA VAL A 91 -2.18 5.74 -13.60
C VAL A 91 -1.56 6.77 -12.67
N THR A 92 -2.31 7.85 -12.37
CA THR A 92 -1.92 8.88 -11.41
C THR A 92 -2.89 9.00 -10.25
N LYS A 93 -4.19 8.85 -10.51
CA LYS A 93 -5.21 8.92 -9.46
C LYS A 93 -5.48 7.54 -8.91
N VAL A 94 -5.38 7.41 -7.59
CA VAL A 94 -5.65 6.15 -6.88
C VAL A 94 -6.45 6.45 -5.61
N ALA A 95 -7.14 5.44 -5.11
CA ALA A 95 -7.69 5.47 -3.77
C ALA A 95 -6.79 4.62 -2.87
N PHE A 96 -6.39 5.17 -1.73
CA PHE A 96 -5.47 4.49 -0.83
C PHE A 96 -6.21 3.48 0.04
N ASP A 97 -5.84 2.21 -0.10
CA ASP A 97 -6.33 1.10 0.71
C ASP A 97 -5.20 0.63 1.62
N ARG A 98 -5.25 1.05 2.88
CA ARG A 98 -4.25 0.67 3.88
C ARG A 98 -4.46 -0.75 4.44
N SER A 99 -5.36 -1.54 3.87
CA SER A 99 -5.66 -2.93 4.28
C SER A 99 -6.04 -3.08 5.76
N GLY A 100 -6.68 -2.05 6.34
CA GLY A 100 -7.05 -2.01 7.74
C GLY A 100 -5.91 -1.69 8.71
N PHE A 101 -4.68 -1.53 8.23
CA PHE A 101 -3.55 -1.07 9.06
C PHE A 101 -3.74 0.40 9.43
N ARG A 102 -3.17 0.82 10.58
CA ARG A 102 -3.20 2.22 10.97
C ARG A 102 -2.36 3.06 10.01
N PHE A 103 -2.82 4.28 9.72
CA PHE A 103 -2.06 5.26 8.95
C PHE A 103 -0.97 5.86 9.83
N HIS A 104 0.08 5.07 10.06
CA HIS A 104 1.18 5.40 10.96
C HIS A 104 2.44 4.64 10.56
N GLY A 105 3.60 5.14 10.95
CA GLY A 105 4.89 4.49 10.72
C GLY A 105 5.13 4.18 9.25
N ARG A 106 5.38 2.91 8.93
CA ARG A 106 5.71 2.46 7.59
C ARG A 106 4.60 2.72 6.57
N VAL A 107 3.34 2.51 6.94
CA VAL A 107 2.20 2.74 6.04
C VAL A 107 2.12 4.21 5.65
N LYS A 108 2.27 5.11 6.61
CA LYS A 108 2.31 6.54 6.38
C LYS A 108 3.51 6.96 5.51
N ALA A 109 4.70 6.43 5.80
CA ALA A 109 5.91 6.72 5.04
C ALA A 109 5.77 6.32 3.56
N LEU A 110 5.18 5.15 3.29
CA LEU A 110 4.91 4.69 1.94
C LEU A 110 3.93 5.63 1.22
N ALA A 111 2.83 6.00 1.87
CA ALA A 111 1.82 6.88 1.30
C ALA A 111 2.38 8.26 0.97
N GLU A 112 3.13 8.86 1.90
CA GLU A 112 3.76 10.16 1.69
C GLU A 112 4.75 10.14 0.53
N ALA A 113 5.60 9.11 0.45
CA ALA A 113 6.55 8.95 -0.66
C ALA A 113 5.83 8.77 -2.00
N ALA A 114 4.76 7.99 -2.04
CA ALA A 114 3.97 7.81 -3.26
C ALA A 114 3.36 9.14 -3.73
N ARG A 115 2.87 9.97 -2.82
CA ARG A 115 2.37 11.32 -3.14
C ARG A 115 3.46 12.23 -3.67
N GLU A 116 4.64 12.23 -3.06
CA GLU A 116 5.79 13.01 -3.50
C GLU A 116 6.24 12.64 -4.91
N HIS A 117 6.08 11.39 -5.29
CA HIS A 117 6.47 10.89 -6.61
C HIS A 117 5.32 10.85 -7.62
N GLY A 118 4.23 11.54 -7.34
CA GLY A 118 3.23 11.91 -8.34
C GLY A 118 1.90 11.16 -8.30
N LEU A 119 1.66 10.29 -7.33
CA LEU A 119 0.32 9.71 -7.15
C LEU A 119 -0.60 10.70 -6.42
N GLU A 120 -1.83 10.75 -6.86
CA GLU A 120 -2.87 11.62 -6.30
C GLU A 120 -3.88 10.80 -5.50
N PHE A 121 -3.94 11.06 -4.22
CA PHE A 121 -4.93 10.47 -3.32
C PHE A 121 -5.01 11.19 -2.00
#